data_9ea0f29f48c7175a7699d21938300911
#
_entry.id   9ea0f29f48c7175a7699d21938300911
#
_cell.length_a   1.000
_cell.length_b   1.000
_cell.length_c   1.000
_cell.angle_alpha   90.00
_cell.angle_beta   90.00
_cell.angle_gamma   90.00
#
_symmetry.space_group_name_H-M   'P 1'
#
loop_
_entity.id
_entity.type
_entity.pdbx_description
1 polymer ?
#
loop_
_entity_poly.entity_id
_entity_poly.type
_entity_poly.pdbx_seq_one_letter_code
_entity_poly.pdbx_strand_id
1 'polypeptide(L)'
;MSADDQSQQQRAISLLRERGIARLSEFNAAGITSATIARMGKRGELLQLGRGLYQLHDAELDANHSLAEAAKRVPRGVICLVSALAFHDLTDTVPSRVWMAISSKDRRPKIESPPMQFVRFGAKTLDAGVEDHLIEGVEVRIYNPVKTVVDLFRYRRSEGKRFQHSTGLNLAIEGLREALRSGKARPSEIASYADDAGIWKVMQPYLETLTANG
;
A
#
# COMPACT_ATOMS: atom_id res chain seq x y z
N MET A 1 -30.51 -27.00 0.11
CA MET A 1 -30.07 -25.64 0.49
C MET A 1 -31.27 -24.94 1.08
N SER A 2 -31.19 -24.45 2.33
CA SER A 2 -32.33 -23.77 2.97
C SER A 2 -32.48 -22.36 2.40
N ALA A 3 -33.70 -21.77 2.50
CA ALA A 3 -33.94 -20.39 2.07
C ALA A 3 -33.00 -19.38 2.79
N ASP A 4 -32.68 -19.65 4.06
CA ASP A 4 -31.73 -18.85 4.84
C ASP A 4 -30.30 -18.94 4.29
N ASP A 5 -29.87 -20.09 3.79
CA ASP A 5 -28.55 -20.31 3.20
C ASP A 5 -28.40 -19.54 1.87
N GLN A 6 -29.45 -19.49 1.03
CA GLN A 6 -29.48 -18.65 -0.18
C GLN A 6 -29.42 -17.16 0.16
N SER A 7 -30.15 -16.73 1.20
CA SER A 7 -30.10 -15.36 1.70
C SER A 7 -28.73 -14.96 2.20
N GLN A 8 -28.03 -15.84 2.94
CA GLN A 8 -26.66 -15.59 3.43
C GLN A 8 -25.65 -15.55 2.27
N GLN A 9 -25.79 -16.41 1.27
CA GLN A 9 -24.94 -16.40 0.07
C GLN A 9 -25.07 -15.10 -0.70
N GLN A 10 -26.30 -14.63 -0.95
CA GLN A 10 -26.53 -13.36 -1.65
C GLN A 10 -25.93 -12.18 -0.89
N ARG A 11 -26.10 -12.15 0.44
CA ARG A 11 -25.48 -11.11 1.30
C ARG A 11 -23.95 -11.16 1.23
N ALA A 12 -23.34 -12.36 1.18
CA ALA A 12 -21.91 -12.50 1.04
C ALA A 12 -21.40 -11.94 -0.28
N ILE A 13 -22.10 -12.23 -1.39
CA ILE A 13 -21.77 -11.71 -2.70
C ILE A 13 -21.90 -10.16 -2.72
N SER A 14 -23.00 -9.62 -2.19
CA SER A 14 -23.20 -8.17 -2.14
C SER A 14 -22.09 -7.48 -1.33
N LEU A 15 -21.74 -8.03 -0.17
CA LEU A 15 -20.66 -7.50 0.68
C LEU A 15 -19.31 -7.52 -0.04
N LEU A 16 -19.00 -8.58 -0.79
CA LEU A 16 -17.75 -8.67 -1.55
C LEU A 16 -17.74 -7.77 -2.79
N ARG A 17 -18.88 -7.56 -3.45
CA ARG A 17 -18.99 -6.59 -4.55
C ARG A 17 -18.77 -5.15 -4.10
N GLU A 18 -19.23 -4.83 -2.88
CA GLU A 18 -19.02 -3.51 -2.27
C GLU A 18 -17.57 -3.33 -1.78
N ARG A 19 -17.00 -4.35 -1.13
CA ARG A 19 -15.73 -4.23 -0.38
C ARG A 19 -14.54 -4.87 -1.07
N GLY A 20 -14.72 -5.49 -2.23
CA GLY A 20 -13.71 -6.25 -2.96
C GLY A 20 -13.18 -7.45 -2.16
N ILE A 21 -12.51 -7.18 -1.07
CA ILE A 21 -11.92 -8.17 -0.17
C ILE A 21 -12.54 -8.05 1.22
N ALA A 22 -12.96 -9.18 1.81
CA ALA A 22 -13.54 -9.21 3.15
C ALA A 22 -12.90 -10.28 4.05
N ARG A 23 -12.83 -9.95 5.34
CA ARG A 23 -12.41 -10.88 6.39
C ARG A 23 -13.58 -11.72 6.86
N LEU A 24 -13.28 -12.93 7.38
CA LEU A 24 -14.30 -13.77 8.00
C LEU A 24 -15.07 -13.07 9.13
N SER A 25 -14.41 -12.18 9.88
CA SER A 25 -15.06 -11.36 10.91
C SER A 25 -16.08 -10.36 10.34
N GLU A 26 -15.85 -9.83 9.13
CA GLU A 26 -16.78 -8.91 8.46
C GLU A 26 -18.04 -9.66 7.99
N PHE A 27 -17.90 -10.89 7.48
CA PHE A 27 -19.03 -11.76 7.17
C PHE A 27 -19.85 -12.08 8.41
N ASN A 28 -19.19 -12.47 9.51
CA ASN A 28 -19.87 -12.79 10.76
C ASN A 28 -20.62 -11.56 11.31
N ALA A 29 -20.03 -10.36 11.23
CA ALA A 29 -20.69 -9.11 11.62
C ALA A 29 -21.93 -8.80 10.76
N ALA A 30 -21.93 -9.22 9.49
CA ALA A 30 -23.07 -9.12 8.57
C ALA A 30 -24.09 -10.28 8.73
N GLY A 31 -23.94 -11.15 9.76
CA GLY A 31 -24.83 -12.27 10.00
C GLY A 31 -24.67 -13.43 9.02
N ILE A 32 -23.48 -13.54 8.39
CA ILE A 32 -23.16 -14.62 7.45
C ILE A 32 -22.26 -15.61 8.18
N THR A 33 -22.68 -16.87 8.24
CA THR A 33 -21.94 -17.90 9.00
C THR A 33 -20.67 -18.36 8.29
N SER A 34 -19.68 -18.76 9.08
CA SER A 34 -18.45 -19.36 8.55
C SER A 34 -18.71 -20.64 7.73
N ALA A 35 -19.79 -21.36 8.05
CA ALA A 35 -20.21 -22.55 7.30
C ALA A 35 -20.68 -22.19 5.88
N THR A 36 -21.42 -21.07 5.72
CA THR A 36 -21.80 -20.56 4.40
C THR A 36 -20.59 -20.17 3.58
N ILE A 37 -19.64 -19.41 4.16
CA ILE A 37 -18.39 -19.04 3.48
C ILE A 37 -17.58 -20.26 3.07
N ALA A 38 -17.45 -21.28 3.93
CA ALA A 38 -16.76 -22.53 3.61
C ALA A 38 -17.43 -23.29 2.46
N ARG A 39 -18.78 -23.31 2.40
CA ARG A 39 -19.51 -23.94 1.28
C ARG A 39 -19.32 -23.19 -0.03
N MET A 40 -19.38 -21.85 0.00
CA MET A 40 -19.12 -21.02 -1.17
C MET A 40 -17.69 -21.22 -1.70
N GLY A 41 -16.70 -21.31 -0.80
CA GLY A 41 -15.32 -21.63 -1.17
C GLY A 41 -15.18 -23.01 -1.82
N LYS A 42 -15.84 -24.05 -1.28
CA LYS A 42 -15.86 -25.40 -1.87
C LYS A 42 -16.52 -25.45 -3.26
N ARG A 43 -17.46 -24.55 -3.54
CA ARG A 43 -18.12 -24.42 -4.84
C ARG A 43 -17.33 -23.58 -5.84
N GLY A 44 -16.18 -23.03 -5.42
CA GLY A 44 -15.36 -22.17 -6.26
C GLY A 44 -15.92 -20.75 -6.47
N GLU A 45 -16.91 -20.34 -5.70
CA GLU A 45 -17.50 -19.00 -5.79
C GLU A 45 -16.60 -17.93 -5.12
N LEU A 46 -15.81 -18.36 -4.13
CA LEU A 46 -14.88 -17.53 -3.37
C LEU A 46 -13.44 -18.02 -3.54
N LEU A 47 -12.54 -17.07 -3.73
CA LEU A 47 -11.11 -17.29 -3.62
C LEU A 47 -10.65 -16.92 -2.20
N GLN A 48 -9.96 -17.84 -1.54
CA GLN A 48 -9.33 -17.57 -0.25
C GLN A 48 -7.91 -17.02 -0.48
N LEU A 49 -7.72 -15.71 -0.28
CA LEU A 49 -6.41 -15.05 -0.43
C LEU A 49 -5.45 -15.43 0.71
N GLY A 50 -5.98 -15.85 1.84
CA GLY A 50 -5.23 -16.29 3.00
C GLY A 50 -6.14 -16.57 4.17
N ARG A 51 -5.57 -16.82 5.36
CA ARG A 51 -6.36 -17.21 6.52
C ARG A 51 -7.45 -16.19 6.84
N GLY A 52 -8.70 -16.57 6.59
CA GLY A 52 -9.88 -15.76 6.89
C GLY A 52 -10.02 -14.51 6.03
N LEU A 53 -9.41 -14.46 4.85
CA LEU A 53 -9.51 -13.36 3.89
C LEU A 53 -10.00 -13.91 2.55
N TYR A 54 -11.06 -13.33 2.01
CA TYR A 54 -11.78 -13.85 0.85
C TYR A 54 -12.12 -12.74 -0.14
N GLN A 55 -12.21 -13.11 -1.41
CA GLN A 55 -12.77 -12.32 -2.49
C GLN A 55 -13.67 -13.19 -3.39
N LEU A 56 -14.43 -12.59 -4.28
CA LEU A 56 -15.14 -13.32 -5.33
C LEU A 56 -14.14 -13.94 -6.30
N HIS A 57 -14.46 -15.14 -6.80
CA HIS A 57 -13.62 -15.80 -7.80
C HIS A 57 -13.61 -15.03 -9.14
N ASP A 58 -14.72 -14.38 -9.47
CA ASP A 58 -14.93 -13.59 -10.67
C ASP A 58 -14.70 -12.08 -10.47
N ALA A 59 -14.00 -11.69 -9.40
CA ALA A 59 -13.68 -10.29 -9.17
C ALA A 59 -12.79 -9.72 -10.28
N GLU A 60 -13.18 -8.56 -10.81
CA GLU A 60 -12.29 -7.79 -11.69
C GLU A 60 -11.15 -7.22 -10.86
N LEU A 61 -9.92 -7.55 -11.25
CA LEU A 61 -8.73 -7.12 -10.50
C LEU A 61 -8.17 -5.83 -11.09
N ASP A 62 -7.95 -4.85 -10.24
CA ASP A 62 -7.19 -3.63 -10.54
C ASP A 62 -5.69 -3.92 -10.60
N ALA A 63 -4.94 -3.10 -11.32
CA ALA A 63 -3.47 -3.17 -11.36
C ALA A 63 -2.83 -3.08 -9.95
N ASN A 64 -3.52 -2.41 -9.02
CA ASN A 64 -3.12 -2.21 -7.63
C ASN A 64 -3.73 -3.23 -6.65
N HIS A 65 -4.32 -4.34 -7.14
CA HIS A 65 -4.94 -5.37 -6.30
C HIS A 65 -4.06 -5.80 -5.12
N SER A 66 -2.75 -5.97 -5.36
CA SER A 66 -1.80 -6.35 -4.31
C SER A 66 -1.70 -5.33 -3.16
N LEU A 67 -1.96 -4.05 -3.44
CA LEU A 67 -2.00 -2.99 -2.42
C LEU A 67 -3.26 -3.11 -1.57
N ALA A 68 -4.42 -3.38 -2.18
CA ALA A 68 -5.68 -3.63 -1.49
C ALA A 68 -5.58 -4.87 -0.58
N GLU A 69 -5.03 -5.97 -1.10
CA GLU A 69 -4.80 -7.18 -0.30
C GLU A 69 -3.86 -6.90 0.89
N ALA A 70 -2.75 -6.18 0.65
CA ALA A 70 -1.80 -5.80 1.70
C ALA A 70 -2.44 -4.92 2.79
N ALA A 71 -3.27 -3.93 2.40
CA ALA A 71 -4.01 -3.07 3.33
C ALA A 71 -4.99 -3.87 4.19
N LYS A 72 -5.75 -4.81 3.60
CA LYS A 72 -6.61 -5.72 4.37
C LYS A 72 -5.82 -6.58 5.35
N ARG A 73 -4.59 -6.99 5.03
CA ARG A 73 -3.74 -7.78 5.92
C ARG A 73 -3.13 -6.96 7.05
N VAL A 74 -2.80 -5.71 6.79
CA VAL A 74 -2.15 -4.78 7.73
C VAL A 74 -2.90 -3.45 7.76
N PRO A 75 -4.06 -3.36 8.42
CA PRO A 75 -4.94 -2.18 8.35
C PRO A 75 -4.32 -0.87 8.84
N ARG A 76 -3.28 -0.95 9.68
CA ARG A 76 -2.55 0.24 10.16
C ARG A 76 -1.28 0.55 9.38
N GLY A 77 -0.97 -0.27 8.37
CA GLY A 77 0.17 -0.05 7.49
C GLY A 77 -0.10 1.06 6.49
N VAL A 78 0.96 1.65 5.97
CA VAL A 78 0.90 2.67 4.92
C VAL A 78 1.77 2.22 3.76
N ILE A 79 1.21 2.18 2.55
CA ILE A 79 1.99 1.90 1.33
C ILE A 79 3.02 3.01 1.14
N CYS A 80 4.27 2.62 0.86
CA CYS A 80 5.39 3.55 0.86
C CYS A 80 6.44 3.23 -0.20
N LEU A 81 7.44 4.10 -0.31
CA LEU A 81 8.63 3.92 -1.13
C LEU A 81 8.27 3.50 -2.57
N VAL A 82 8.86 2.39 -3.07
CA VAL A 82 8.72 1.96 -4.48
C VAL A 82 7.25 1.68 -4.85
N SER A 83 6.46 1.11 -3.92
CA SER A 83 5.04 0.83 -4.19
C SER A 83 4.20 2.11 -4.26
N ALA A 84 4.45 3.09 -3.39
CA ALA A 84 3.78 4.39 -3.47
C ALA A 84 4.26 5.19 -4.71
N LEU A 85 5.55 5.08 -5.07
CA LEU A 85 6.09 5.71 -6.28
C LEU A 85 5.38 5.19 -7.54
N ALA A 86 5.23 3.85 -7.66
CA ALA A 86 4.54 3.22 -8.78
C ALA A 86 3.04 3.58 -8.79
N PHE A 87 2.39 3.57 -7.62
CA PHE A 87 0.97 3.94 -7.50
C PHE A 87 0.70 5.37 -8.00
N HIS A 88 1.63 6.29 -7.74
CA HIS A 88 1.53 7.67 -8.20
C HIS A 88 2.05 7.91 -9.62
N ASP A 89 2.37 6.87 -10.39
CA ASP A 89 2.95 6.97 -11.75
C ASP A 89 4.21 7.84 -11.79
N LEU A 90 5.07 7.70 -10.77
CA LEU A 90 6.33 8.43 -10.68
C LEU A 90 7.55 7.58 -11.08
N THR A 91 7.31 6.40 -11.60
CA THR A 91 8.31 5.46 -12.13
C THR A 91 7.64 4.40 -12.99
N ASP A 92 8.36 3.89 -13.98
CA ASP A 92 7.96 2.73 -14.76
C ASP A 92 8.35 1.39 -14.08
N THR A 93 9.03 1.47 -12.93
CA THR A 93 9.45 0.30 -12.17
C THR A 93 8.26 -0.40 -11.53
N VAL A 94 8.01 -1.67 -11.91
CA VAL A 94 7.00 -2.51 -11.27
C VAL A 94 7.61 -3.16 -10.01
N PRO A 95 7.09 -2.85 -8.80
CA PRO A 95 7.62 -3.42 -7.57
C PRO A 95 7.36 -4.94 -7.49
N SER A 96 8.41 -5.74 -7.28
CA SER A 96 8.28 -7.20 -7.08
C SER A 96 7.65 -7.59 -5.74
N ARG A 97 7.44 -6.62 -4.85
CA ARG A 97 6.82 -6.78 -3.52
C ARG A 97 6.18 -5.48 -3.06
N VAL A 98 5.16 -5.59 -2.24
CA VAL A 98 4.50 -4.42 -1.66
C VAL A 98 5.35 -3.82 -0.54
N TRP A 99 5.77 -2.57 -0.70
CA TRP A 99 6.48 -1.81 0.33
C TRP A 99 5.49 -1.14 1.27
N MET A 100 5.60 -1.45 2.56
CA MET A 100 4.67 -0.96 3.56
C MET A 100 5.39 -0.47 4.81
N ALA A 101 5.05 0.74 5.23
CA ALA A 101 5.47 1.33 6.49
C ALA A 101 4.60 0.82 7.64
N ILE A 102 5.23 0.45 8.75
CA ILE A 102 4.58 0.07 10.01
C ILE A 102 5.22 0.84 11.15
N SER A 103 4.50 0.97 12.27
CA SER A 103 5.06 1.59 13.48
C SER A 103 6.33 0.88 13.93
N SER A 104 7.28 1.66 14.43
CA SER A 104 8.52 1.12 15.04
C SER A 104 8.23 0.20 16.24
N LYS A 105 7.06 0.34 16.87
CA LYS A 105 6.59 -0.47 18.00
C LYS A 105 5.86 -1.73 17.57
N ASP A 106 5.42 -1.82 16.32
CA ASP A 106 4.65 -2.96 15.84
C ASP A 106 5.55 -4.15 15.54
N ARG A 107 5.05 -5.35 15.83
CA ARG A 107 5.69 -6.58 15.39
C ARG A 107 5.52 -6.72 13.88
N ARG A 108 6.60 -7.08 13.16
CA ARG A 108 6.54 -7.35 11.72
C ARG A 108 5.56 -8.51 11.46
N PRO A 109 4.51 -8.29 10.64
CA PRO A 109 3.59 -9.34 10.27
C PRO A 109 4.29 -10.44 9.45
N LYS A 110 3.87 -11.70 9.65
CA LYS A 110 4.28 -12.81 8.80
C LYS A 110 3.23 -13.00 7.72
N ILE A 111 3.52 -12.54 6.52
CA ILE A 111 2.64 -12.59 5.35
C ILE A 111 3.43 -13.22 4.21
N GLU A 112 2.89 -14.28 3.63
CA GLU A 112 3.51 -15.03 2.53
C GLU A 112 3.09 -14.47 1.18
N SER A 113 1.82 -14.07 1.04
CA SER A 113 1.23 -13.46 -0.15
C SER A 113 0.36 -12.27 0.25
N PRO A 114 0.40 -11.13 -0.49
CA PRO A 114 1.41 -10.82 -1.50
C PRO A 114 2.80 -10.71 -0.88
N PRO A 115 3.89 -10.83 -1.68
CA PRO A 115 5.24 -10.58 -1.18
C PRO A 115 5.34 -9.17 -0.62
N MET A 116 5.80 -9.03 0.63
CA MET A 116 5.83 -7.73 1.31
C MET A 116 7.22 -7.36 1.81
N GLN A 117 7.52 -6.06 1.74
CA GLN A 117 8.68 -5.45 2.35
C GLN A 117 8.25 -4.42 3.38
N PHE A 118 8.57 -4.67 4.66
CA PHE A 118 8.23 -3.75 5.74
C PHE A 118 9.38 -2.82 6.06
N VAL A 119 9.05 -1.54 6.24
CA VAL A 119 9.92 -0.50 6.80
C VAL A 119 9.29 0.04 8.08
N ARG A 120 10.13 0.50 9.03
CA ARG A 120 9.65 0.99 10.32
C ARG A 120 9.82 2.48 10.42
N PHE A 121 8.71 3.16 10.73
CA PHE A 121 8.68 4.60 11.00
C PHE A 121 8.34 4.89 12.47
N GLY A 122 8.87 5.99 12.98
CA GLY A 122 8.43 6.56 14.25
C GLY A 122 7.01 7.13 14.14
N ALA A 123 6.31 7.29 15.27
CA ALA A 123 4.92 7.74 15.29
C ALA A 123 4.70 9.05 14.51
N LYS A 124 5.56 10.04 14.70
CA LYS A 124 5.45 11.35 14.01
C LYS A 124 5.57 11.24 12.48
N THR A 125 6.38 10.31 11.99
CA THR A 125 6.66 10.16 10.55
C THR A 125 5.75 9.14 9.87
N LEU A 126 5.07 8.28 10.64
CA LEU A 126 4.19 7.25 10.09
C LEU A 126 2.89 7.85 9.53
N ASP A 127 2.31 8.84 10.22
CA ASP A 127 1.03 9.43 9.83
C ASP A 127 1.18 10.71 8.99
N ALA A 128 2.41 11.24 8.86
CA ALA A 128 2.67 12.41 8.02
C ALA A 128 2.55 12.05 6.53
N GLY A 129 1.80 12.84 5.77
CA GLY A 129 1.66 12.72 4.32
C GLY A 129 0.92 11.46 3.86
N VAL A 130 0.05 10.91 4.70
CA VAL A 130 -0.83 9.79 4.34
C VAL A 130 -2.05 10.32 3.59
N GLU A 131 -2.40 9.66 2.50
CA GLU A 131 -3.65 9.82 1.76
C GLU A 131 -4.42 8.50 1.77
N ASP A 132 -5.75 8.58 1.88
CA ASP A 132 -6.63 7.44 1.83
C ASP A 132 -7.16 7.28 0.40
N HIS A 133 -6.96 6.09 -0.18
CA HIS A 133 -7.40 5.74 -1.52
C HIS A 133 -8.33 4.54 -1.47
N LEU A 134 -9.30 4.50 -2.37
CA LEU A 134 -10.21 3.37 -2.53
C LEU A 134 -9.75 2.52 -3.72
N ILE A 135 -9.30 1.28 -3.45
CA ILE A 135 -8.88 0.32 -4.46
C ILE A 135 -9.77 -0.92 -4.31
N GLU A 136 -10.53 -1.25 -5.34
CA GLU A 136 -11.49 -2.39 -5.31
C GLU A 136 -12.39 -2.40 -4.07
N GLY A 137 -12.86 -1.24 -3.60
CA GLY A 137 -13.68 -1.13 -2.39
C GLY A 137 -12.91 -1.26 -1.06
N VAL A 138 -11.57 -1.37 -1.12
CA VAL A 138 -10.70 -1.41 0.06
C VAL A 138 -10.08 -0.03 0.29
N GLU A 139 -10.21 0.49 1.51
CA GLU A 139 -9.46 1.68 1.93
C GLU A 139 -7.97 1.34 2.09
N VAL A 140 -7.13 2.02 1.32
CA VAL A 140 -5.69 1.82 1.28
C VAL A 140 -4.99 3.12 1.63
N ARG A 141 -4.22 3.11 2.70
CA ARG A 141 -3.39 4.24 3.12
C ARG A 141 -2.10 4.25 2.32
N ILE A 142 -1.81 5.35 1.62
CA ILE A 142 -0.63 5.50 0.77
C ILE A 142 0.03 6.83 1.09
N TYR A 143 1.36 6.90 1.12
CA TYR A 143 2.03 8.19 1.23
C TYR A 143 1.87 9.01 -0.05
N ASN A 144 1.63 10.30 0.11
CA ASN A 144 1.54 11.26 -0.98
C ASN A 144 2.86 11.35 -1.79
N PRO A 145 2.84 11.91 -3.00
CA PRO A 145 4.02 12.04 -3.86
C PRO A 145 5.22 12.69 -3.19
N VAL A 146 5.01 13.80 -2.48
CA VAL A 146 6.08 14.55 -1.81
C VAL A 146 6.78 13.69 -0.75
N LYS A 147 6.02 13.10 0.15
CA LYS A 147 6.53 12.22 1.20
C LYS A 147 7.25 11.00 0.61
N THR A 148 6.67 10.42 -0.45
CA THR A 148 7.24 9.25 -1.13
C THR A 148 8.62 9.55 -1.69
N VAL A 149 8.77 10.67 -2.40
CA VAL A 149 10.07 11.10 -2.96
C VAL A 149 11.09 11.38 -1.86
N VAL A 150 10.73 12.10 -0.82
CA VAL A 150 11.63 12.40 0.32
C VAL A 150 12.09 11.12 1.01
N ASP A 151 11.18 10.17 1.25
CA ASP A 151 11.54 8.90 1.87
C ASP A 151 12.44 8.04 0.97
N LEU A 152 12.29 8.07 -0.35
CA LEU A 152 13.22 7.40 -1.27
C LEU A 152 14.65 7.92 -1.12
N PHE A 153 14.84 9.22 -1.00
CA PHE A 153 16.17 9.80 -0.71
C PHE A 153 16.70 9.37 0.65
N ARG A 154 15.85 9.24 1.66
CA ARG A 154 16.22 8.74 2.98
C ARG A 154 16.66 7.28 2.93
N TYR A 155 16.00 6.44 2.11
CA TYR A 155 16.27 5.00 1.95
C TYR A 155 17.18 4.67 0.76
N ARG A 156 17.81 5.67 0.11
CA ARG A 156 18.65 5.51 -1.08
C ARG A 156 19.90 4.63 -0.89
N ARG A 157 20.38 4.52 0.36
CA ARG A 157 21.57 3.73 0.71
C ARG A 157 21.17 2.61 1.66
N SER A 158 21.68 1.41 1.40
CA SER A 158 21.67 0.32 2.36
C SER A 158 22.93 0.44 3.21
N GLU A 159 22.93 1.27 4.25
CA GLU A 159 24.04 1.31 5.20
C GLU A 159 23.76 0.36 6.36
N GLY A 160 24.52 -0.77 6.40
CA GLY A 160 24.54 -1.72 7.50
C GLY A 160 23.44 -2.78 7.50
N LYS A 161 23.55 -3.74 8.42
CA LYS A 161 22.62 -4.89 8.61
C LYS A 161 21.15 -4.52 8.85
N ARG A 162 20.84 -3.24 9.06
CA ARG A 162 19.48 -2.72 9.31
C ARG A 162 18.65 -2.48 8.04
N PHE A 163 19.30 -2.30 6.90
CA PHE A 163 18.63 -1.97 5.63
C PHE A 163 19.08 -2.95 4.54
N GLN A 164 18.53 -4.16 4.56
CA GLN A 164 18.81 -5.18 3.55
C GLN A 164 18.30 -4.81 2.15
N HIS A 165 17.55 -3.70 2.02
CA HIS A 165 16.92 -3.31 0.78
C HIS A 165 17.05 -1.79 0.60
N SER A 166 18.01 -1.39 -0.23
CA SER A 166 18.13 -0.01 -0.73
C SER A 166 17.16 0.17 -1.89
N THR A 167 16.49 1.32 -1.95
CA THR A 167 15.71 1.72 -3.12
C THR A 167 16.60 2.24 -4.25
N GLY A 168 17.85 2.56 -3.94
CA GLY A 168 18.80 3.15 -4.88
C GLY A 168 18.63 4.67 -5.07
N LEU A 169 19.76 5.35 -5.31
CA LEU A 169 19.74 6.79 -5.57
C LEU A 169 19.08 7.13 -6.93
N ASN A 170 19.32 6.28 -7.94
CA ASN A 170 18.76 6.52 -9.28
C ASN A 170 17.23 6.56 -9.27
N LEU A 171 16.59 5.64 -8.57
CA LEU A 171 15.13 5.63 -8.43
C LEU A 171 14.62 6.86 -7.65
N ALA A 172 15.36 7.32 -6.63
CA ALA A 172 14.99 8.53 -5.91
C ALA A 172 15.06 9.80 -6.80
N ILE A 173 16.09 9.89 -7.65
CA ILE A 173 16.25 10.99 -8.61
C ILE A 173 15.18 10.92 -9.70
N GLU A 174 14.89 9.74 -10.23
CA GLU A 174 13.81 9.50 -11.20
C GLU A 174 12.47 9.96 -10.64
N GLY A 175 12.10 9.49 -9.44
CA GLY A 175 10.86 9.89 -8.77
C GLY A 175 10.78 11.38 -8.50
N LEU A 176 11.88 12.03 -8.09
CA LEU A 176 11.93 13.47 -7.90
C LEU A 176 11.67 14.23 -9.22
N ARG A 177 12.34 13.81 -10.30
CA ARG A 177 12.16 14.41 -11.62
C ARG A 177 10.73 14.28 -12.10
N GLU A 178 10.16 13.08 -11.98
CA GLU A 178 8.81 12.82 -12.45
C GLU A 178 7.76 13.55 -11.62
N ALA A 179 7.93 13.63 -10.29
CA ALA A 179 7.04 14.37 -9.42
C ALA A 179 7.00 15.87 -9.73
N LEU A 180 8.16 16.46 -10.06
CA LEU A 180 8.26 17.86 -10.50
C LEU A 180 7.63 18.05 -11.88
N ARG A 181 7.97 17.19 -12.84
CA ARG A 181 7.50 17.26 -14.23
C ARG A 181 5.98 17.12 -14.35
N SER A 182 5.40 16.18 -13.58
CA SER A 182 3.95 15.93 -13.57
C SER A 182 3.16 16.92 -12.70
N GLY A 183 3.84 17.81 -11.97
CA GLY A 183 3.21 18.75 -11.04
C GLY A 183 2.61 18.08 -9.78
N LYS A 184 2.92 16.81 -9.53
CA LYS A 184 2.45 16.06 -8.35
C LYS A 184 3.18 16.47 -7.05
N ALA A 185 4.29 17.22 -7.16
CA ALA A 185 5.00 17.80 -6.03
C ALA A 185 5.60 19.17 -6.41
N ARG A 186 5.54 20.11 -5.49
CA ARG A 186 6.15 21.44 -5.66
C ARG A 186 7.51 21.50 -4.98
N PRO A 187 8.49 22.27 -5.52
CA PRO A 187 9.81 22.40 -4.92
C PRO A 187 9.77 22.84 -3.45
N SER A 188 8.89 23.77 -3.09
CA SER A 188 8.73 24.25 -1.72
C SER A 188 8.21 23.18 -0.75
N GLU A 189 7.29 22.34 -1.20
CA GLU A 189 6.75 21.22 -0.40
C GLU A 189 7.83 20.17 -0.17
N ILE A 190 8.58 19.82 -1.22
CA ILE A 190 9.70 18.89 -1.12
C ILE A 190 10.76 19.42 -0.14
N ALA A 191 11.11 20.70 -0.22
CA ALA A 191 12.07 21.33 0.69
C ALA A 191 11.62 21.25 2.14
N SER A 192 10.34 21.56 2.43
CA SER A 192 9.77 21.49 3.77
C SER A 192 9.81 20.05 4.32
N TYR A 193 9.34 19.07 3.56
CA TYR A 193 9.37 17.66 3.98
C TYR A 193 10.80 17.13 4.16
N ALA A 194 11.74 17.56 3.31
CA ALA A 194 13.14 17.16 3.40
C ALA A 194 13.82 17.75 4.65
N ASP A 195 13.47 18.97 5.04
CA ASP A 195 13.96 19.60 6.27
C ASP A 195 13.40 18.90 7.50
N ASP A 196 12.10 18.67 7.58
CA ASP A 196 11.44 17.89 8.64
C ASP A 196 12.02 16.47 8.78
N ALA A 197 12.40 15.86 7.67
CA ALA A 197 13.05 14.54 7.65
C ALA A 197 14.57 14.59 7.98
N GLY A 198 15.16 15.78 8.11
CA GLY A 198 16.59 15.99 8.37
C GLY A 198 17.49 15.59 7.22
N ILE A 199 17.00 15.60 5.97
CA ILE A 199 17.76 15.21 4.77
C ILE A 199 17.86 16.33 3.73
N TRP A 200 17.48 17.56 4.08
CA TRP A 200 17.52 18.70 3.17
C TRP A 200 18.88 18.85 2.47
N LYS A 201 19.98 18.84 3.22
CA LYS A 201 21.34 18.95 2.68
C LYS A 201 21.68 17.89 1.63
N VAL A 202 21.01 16.75 1.69
CA VAL A 202 21.19 15.67 0.71
C VAL A 202 20.37 15.91 -0.53
N MET A 203 19.13 16.39 -0.38
CA MET A 203 18.19 16.58 -1.50
C MET A 203 18.40 17.89 -2.26
N GLN A 204 18.84 18.94 -1.58
CA GLN A 204 19.01 20.29 -2.13
C GLN A 204 19.73 20.31 -3.49
N PRO A 205 20.92 19.68 -3.68
CA PRO A 205 21.63 19.74 -4.96
C PRO A 205 20.83 19.13 -6.13
N TYR A 206 20.06 18.07 -5.86
CA TYR A 206 19.22 17.42 -6.88
C TYR A 206 18.01 18.27 -7.21
N LEU A 207 17.37 18.86 -6.20
CA LEU A 207 16.21 19.74 -6.40
C LEU A 207 16.60 20.97 -7.19
N GLU A 208 17.68 21.65 -6.81
CA GLU A 208 18.20 22.84 -7.52
C GLU A 208 18.54 22.53 -8.98
N THR A 209 19.23 21.41 -9.23
CA THR A 209 19.59 21.00 -10.59
C THR A 209 18.37 20.74 -11.47
N LEU A 210 17.32 20.12 -10.92
CA LEU A 210 16.11 19.78 -11.68
C LEU A 210 15.19 20.98 -11.87
N THR A 211 15.24 21.99 -11.00
CA THR A 211 14.44 23.21 -11.12
C THR A 211 15.12 24.31 -11.92
N ALA A 212 16.46 24.32 -12.03
CA ALA A 212 17.20 25.29 -12.82
C ALA A 212 17.09 25.05 -14.34
N ASN A 213 16.70 23.85 -14.77
CA ASN A 213 16.64 23.42 -16.16
C ASN A 213 15.19 23.23 -16.67
N GLY A 214 14.18 23.78 -15.98
CA GLY A 214 12.76 23.63 -16.28
C GLY A 214 12.07 24.94 -16.72
#